data_edaccee6f1f1665717dd911c2c151005
#
_entry.id   edaccee6f1f1665717dd911c2c151005
#
_cell.length_a   1.000
_cell.length_b   1.000
_cell.length_c   1.000
_cell.angle_alpha   90.00
_cell.angle_beta   90.00
_cell.angle_gamma   90.00
#
_symmetry.space_group_name_H-M   'P 1'
#
loop_
_entity.id
_entity.type
_entity.pdbx_description
1 polymer ?
#
loop_
_entity_poly.entity_id
_entity_poly.type
_entity_poly.pdbx_seq_one_letter_code
_entity_poly.pdbx_strand_id
1 'polypeptide(L)'
;MIPDADKVELSYNKRESVLRQDKLALHEAVAKDFLFAWSPASDRVIETTGAPVDAYTPSATGRRKGLCRADILTLMTKFNSENIPQEGRYLLLDAQMYAQLLSDLTANENSAFLASADAQNGIIGKLFSFNVMMRSQATLYTADKAPKRWGESGAATDLAAALAWHDQSVCRALGEVKAFEQEKAPDYYGDVYSFLVRAGGSIMRGDNAGVMALVGTATE
;
A
#
# COMPACT_ATOMS: atom_id res chain seq x y z
N MET A 1 -24.39 -6.80 -10.25
CA MET A 1 -25.77 -7.10 -10.71
C MET A 1 -26.71 -6.02 -10.19
N ILE A 2 -27.60 -5.51 -11.03
CA ILE A 2 -28.59 -4.49 -10.67
C ILE A 2 -29.96 -5.05 -11.01
N PRO A 3 -30.79 -5.45 -10.02
CA PRO A 3 -32.15 -5.92 -10.26
C PRO A 3 -33.04 -4.84 -10.87
N ASP A 4 -33.95 -5.22 -11.75
CA ASP A 4 -34.85 -4.27 -12.41
C ASP A 4 -35.82 -3.59 -11.44
N ALA A 5 -36.24 -4.25 -10.36
CA ALA A 5 -37.03 -3.66 -9.29
C ALA A 5 -36.38 -2.42 -8.68
N ASP A 6 -35.07 -2.46 -8.46
CA ASP A 6 -34.30 -1.35 -7.85
C ASP A 6 -34.23 -0.12 -8.78
N LYS A 7 -34.39 -0.26 -10.09
CA LYS A 7 -34.40 0.86 -11.04
C LYS A 7 -35.66 1.73 -10.93
N VAL A 8 -36.76 1.14 -10.48
CA VAL A 8 -38.04 1.83 -10.38
C VAL A 8 -38.29 2.43 -9.00
N GLU A 9 -37.72 1.81 -7.94
CA GLU A 9 -38.02 2.17 -6.55
C GLU A 9 -37.07 3.18 -5.96
N LEU A 10 -35.90 3.40 -6.58
CA LEU A 10 -34.86 4.28 -6.04
C LEU A 10 -34.85 5.67 -6.68
N SER A 11 -34.71 6.70 -5.85
CA SER A 11 -34.65 8.10 -6.28
C SER A 11 -33.31 8.52 -6.89
N TYR A 12 -32.33 7.62 -6.96
CA TYR A 12 -30.99 7.88 -7.51
C TYR A 12 -30.58 6.83 -8.55
N ASN A 13 -29.65 7.19 -9.41
CA ASN A 13 -29.14 6.27 -10.44
C ASN A 13 -28.25 5.18 -9.79
N LYS A 14 -28.86 4.08 -9.39
CA LYS A 14 -28.16 2.94 -8.78
C LYS A 14 -27.11 2.34 -9.70
N ARG A 15 -27.34 2.32 -11.01
CA ARG A 15 -26.39 1.84 -12.01
C ARG A 15 -25.05 2.60 -11.91
N GLU A 16 -25.12 3.93 -11.94
CA GLU A 16 -23.92 4.78 -11.88
C GLU A 16 -23.18 4.63 -10.54
N SER A 17 -23.92 4.53 -9.45
CA SER A 17 -23.35 4.33 -8.11
C SER A 17 -22.61 3.00 -8.00
N VAL A 18 -23.19 1.90 -8.47
CA VAL A 18 -22.57 0.56 -8.45
C VAL A 18 -21.34 0.54 -9.34
N LEU A 19 -21.41 1.04 -10.57
CA LEU A 19 -20.29 1.08 -11.49
C LEU A 19 -19.12 1.91 -10.94
N ARG A 20 -19.39 3.01 -10.22
CA ARG A 20 -18.37 3.81 -9.55
C ARG A 20 -17.71 3.05 -8.41
N GLN A 21 -18.48 2.35 -7.57
CA GLN A 21 -17.95 1.52 -6.49
C GLN A 21 -17.09 0.38 -7.03
N ASP A 22 -17.53 -0.31 -8.08
CA ASP A 22 -16.78 -1.40 -8.70
C ASP A 22 -15.44 -0.91 -9.29
N LYS A 23 -15.44 0.26 -9.93
CA LYS A 23 -14.19 0.89 -10.41
C LYS A 23 -13.23 1.19 -9.28
N LEU A 24 -13.70 1.75 -8.17
CA LEU A 24 -12.85 2.04 -7.01
C LEU A 24 -12.28 0.76 -6.41
N ALA A 25 -13.11 -0.28 -6.23
CA ALA A 25 -12.67 -1.58 -5.73
C ALA A 25 -11.63 -2.23 -6.66
N LEU A 26 -11.82 -2.12 -7.98
CA LEU A 26 -10.88 -2.63 -8.97
C LEU A 26 -9.52 -1.89 -8.89
N HIS A 27 -9.53 -0.56 -8.82
CA HIS A 27 -8.30 0.22 -8.65
C HIS A 27 -7.57 -0.14 -7.35
N GLU A 28 -8.31 -0.36 -6.28
CA GLU A 28 -7.72 -0.76 -5.00
C GLU A 28 -7.11 -2.16 -5.08
N ALA A 29 -7.78 -3.12 -5.70
CA ALA A 29 -7.26 -4.48 -5.89
C ALA A 29 -5.99 -4.49 -6.74
N VAL A 30 -5.98 -3.78 -7.86
CA VAL A 30 -4.80 -3.64 -8.74
C VAL A 30 -3.63 -3.00 -7.99
N ALA A 31 -3.88 -1.96 -7.19
CA ALA A 31 -2.82 -1.33 -6.41
C ALA A 31 -2.26 -2.26 -5.32
N LYS A 32 -3.10 -3.05 -4.66
CA LYS A 32 -2.66 -4.07 -3.69
C LYS A 32 -1.79 -5.15 -4.34
N ASP A 33 -2.16 -5.59 -5.54
CA ASP A 33 -1.36 -6.57 -6.29
C ASP A 33 0.01 -6.02 -6.70
N PHE A 34 0.11 -4.75 -7.13
CA PHE A 34 1.39 -4.11 -7.39
C PHE A 34 2.25 -4.01 -6.14
N LEU A 35 1.70 -3.56 -5.03
CA LEU A 35 2.44 -3.45 -3.77
C LEU A 35 2.93 -4.80 -3.28
N PHE A 36 2.12 -5.85 -3.41
CA PHE A 36 2.54 -7.21 -3.11
C PHE A 36 3.68 -7.67 -4.02
N ALA A 37 3.58 -7.44 -5.34
CA ALA A 37 4.59 -7.84 -6.31
C ALA A 37 5.94 -7.10 -6.12
N TRP A 38 5.91 -5.89 -5.54
CA TRP A 38 7.12 -5.11 -5.19
C TRP A 38 7.62 -5.38 -3.77
N SER A 39 6.86 -6.12 -2.95
CA SER A 39 7.27 -6.43 -1.58
C SER A 39 8.42 -7.43 -1.58
N PRO A 40 9.60 -7.06 -1.05
CA PRO A 40 10.78 -7.91 -1.07
C PRO A 40 10.69 -9.02 0.00
N ALA A 41 11.51 -10.06 -0.17
CA ALA A 41 11.66 -11.12 0.82
C ALA A 41 12.46 -10.69 2.06
N SER A 42 12.64 -11.59 3.01
CA SER A 42 13.19 -11.32 4.36
C SER A 42 14.59 -10.71 4.40
N ASP A 43 15.42 -10.94 3.38
CA ASP A 43 16.78 -10.37 3.24
C ASP A 43 16.78 -8.85 3.01
N ARG A 44 15.64 -8.31 2.56
CA ARG A 44 15.45 -6.88 2.25
C ARG A 44 14.48 -6.21 3.22
N VAL A 45 14.32 -6.77 4.41
CA VAL A 45 13.45 -6.25 5.47
C VAL A 45 14.28 -5.60 6.56
N ILE A 46 13.89 -4.38 6.95
CA ILE A 46 14.41 -3.66 8.12
C ILE A 46 13.34 -3.71 9.20
N GLU A 47 13.71 -4.09 10.41
CA GLU A 47 12.81 -4.07 11.55
C GLU A 47 12.68 -2.65 12.11
N THR A 48 11.45 -2.25 12.46
CA THR A 48 11.21 -1.00 13.15
C THR A 48 11.71 -1.06 14.60
N THR A 49 12.16 0.08 15.12
CA THR A 49 12.79 0.16 16.46
C THR A 49 12.08 1.12 17.42
N GLY A 50 10.98 1.73 16.97
CA GLY A 50 10.24 2.71 17.77
C GLY A 50 9.50 2.11 18.96
N ALA A 51 8.79 2.97 19.69
CA ALA A 51 8.01 2.59 20.87
C ALA A 51 6.96 1.52 20.54
N PRO A 52 6.70 0.57 21.48
CA PRO A 52 5.71 -0.47 21.26
C PRO A 52 4.29 0.09 21.08
N VAL A 53 3.61 -0.36 20.03
CA VAL A 53 2.22 -0.04 19.70
C VAL A 53 1.39 -1.32 19.60
N ASP A 54 0.09 -1.24 19.79
CA ASP A 54 -0.79 -2.39 19.63
C ASP A 54 -0.85 -2.80 18.15
N ALA A 55 -0.91 -4.11 17.90
CA ALA A 55 -1.06 -4.64 16.56
C ALA A 55 -2.41 -4.21 15.96
N TYR A 56 -2.39 -3.72 14.73
CA TYR A 56 -3.57 -3.15 14.06
C TYR A 56 -3.90 -3.84 12.72
N THR A 57 -3.11 -4.82 12.31
CA THR A 57 -3.44 -5.63 11.12
C THR A 57 -4.59 -6.58 11.43
N PRO A 58 -5.41 -6.96 10.44
CA PRO A 58 -6.55 -7.85 10.67
C PRO A 58 -6.14 -9.14 11.39
N SER A 59 -6.85 -9.48 12.47
CA SER A 59 -6.61 -10.65 13.34
C SER A 59 -5.30 -10.64 14.12
N ALA A 60 -4.41 -9.67 13.96
CA ALA A 60 -3.17 -9.62 14.72
C ALA A 60 -3.43 -9.24 16.18
N THR A 61 -2.62 -9.79 17.07
CA THR A 61 -2.70 -9.58 18.52
C THR A 61 -1.33 -9.23 19.10
N GLY A 62 -1.34 -8.67 20.29
CA GLY A 62 -0.11 -8.29 21.00
C GLY A 62 0.43 -6.94 20.53
N ARG A 63 1.67 -6.64 20.85
CA ARG A 63 2.31 -5.37 20.55
C ARG A 63 3.43 -5.53 19.53
N ARG A 64 3.65 -4.48 18.76
CA ARG A 64 4.68 -4.40 17.70
C ARG A 64 5.55 -3.17 17.95
N LYS A 65 6.80 -3.22 17.53
CA LYS A 65 7.65 -2.04 17.50
C LYS A 65 7.12 -1.07 16.44
N GLY A 66 6.90 0.17 16.85
CA GLY A 66 6.42 1.24 15.96
C GLY A 66 7.51 1.74 15.02
N LEU A 67 7.11 2.51 14.02
CA LEU A 67 8.03 3.21 13.13
C LEU A 67 8.58 4.46 13.82
N CYS A 68 9.88 4.69 13.70
CA CYS A 68 10.52 5.91 14.15
C CYS A 68 11.41 6.53 13.05
N ARG A 69 11.83 7.77 13.27
CA ARG A 69 12.72 8.51 12.36
C ARG A 69 14.02 7.77 12.10
N ALA A 70 14.58 7.11 13.13
CA ALA A 70 15.84 6.38 13.02
C ALA A 70 15.76 5.21 12.02
N ASP A 71 14.60 4.58 11.89
CA ASP A 71 14.39 3.49 10.93
C ASP A 71 14.48 4.00 9.49
N ILE A 72 13.93 5.19 9.23
CA ILE A 72 14.01 5.84 7.90
C ILE A 72 15.45 6.29 7.60
N LEU A 73 16.18 6.73 8.61
CA LEU A 73 17.62 7.05 8.46
C LEU A 73 18.43 5.79 8.12
N THR A 74 18.13 4.67 8.77
CA THR A 74 18.74 3.36 8.47
C THR A 74 18.42 2.93 7.04
N LEU A 75 17.17 3.11 6.62
CA LEU A 75 16.72 2.84 5.24
C LEU A 75 17.50 3.71 4.24
N MET A 76 17.64 5.01 4.48
CA MET A 76 18.43 5.90 3.64
C MET A 76 19.89 5.43 3.52
N THR A 77 20.49 5.04 4.65
CA THR A 77 21.88 4.56 4.68
C THR A 77 22.03 3.30 3.83
N LYS A 78 21.09 2.37 3.90
CA LYS A 78 21.06 1.16 3.07
C LYS A 78 20.98 1.50 1.58
N PHE A 79 20.04 2.39 1.18
CA PHE A 79 19.92 2.84 -0.21
C PHE A 79 21.20 3.52 -0.71
N ASN A 80 21.86 4.33 0.13
CA ASN A 80 23.12 4.97 -0.22
C ASN A 80 24.27 3.96 -0.37
N SER A 81 24.34 2.94 0.50
CA SER A 81 25.35 1.88 0.41
C SER A 81 25.22 1.02 -0.85
N GLU A 82 24.03 0.95 -1.43
CA GLU A 82 23.76 0.27 -2.69
C GLU A 82 23.92 1.18 -3.92
N ASN A 83 24.38 2.42 -3.73
CA ASN A 83 24.52 3.42 -4.79
C ASN A 83 23.21 3.72 -5.54
N ILE A 84 22.06 3.61 -4.88
CA ILE A 84 20.78 4.01 -5.46
C ILE A 84 20.72 5.53 -5.53
N PRO A 85 20.31 6.15 -6.66
CA PRO A 85 20.15 7.60 -6.78
C PRO A 85 19.24 8.17 -5.69
N GLN A 86 19.50 9.41 -5.25
CA GLN A 86 18.67 10.06 -4.23
C GLN A 86 17.33 10.57 -4.80
N GLU A 87 17.32 10.89 -6.07
CA GLU A 87 16.12 11.28 -6.79
C GLU A 87 15.28 10.04 -7.15
N GLY A 88 13.96 10.15 -7.13
CA GLY A 88 13.07 9.03 -7.47
C GLY A 88 12.90 7.97 -6.36
N ARG A 89 13.27 8.28 -5.11
CA ARG A 89 13.00 7.40 -3.97
C ARG A 89 11.62 7.68 -3.39
N TYR A 90 10.86 6.64 -3.15
CA TYR A 90 9.53 6.69 -2.57
C TYR A 90 9.46 5.83 -1.32
N LEU A 91 8.66 6.28 -0.34
CA LEU A 91 8.33 5.55 0.88
C LEU A 91 6.82 5.60 1.08
N LEU A 92 6.18 4.45 1.02
CA LEU A 92 4.75 4.30 1.27
C LEU A 92 4.54 3.81 2.70
N LEU A 93 3.87 4.62 3.50
CA LEU A 93 3.46 4.31 4.86
C LEU A 93 1.98 3.92 4.89
N ASP A 94 1.60 3.11 5.86
CA ASP A 94 0.19 3.02 6.24
C ASP A 94 -0.20 4.19 7.16
N ALA A 95 -1.50 4.34 7.42
CA ALA A 95 -2.00 5.46 8.22
C ALA A 95 -1.46 5.45 9.67
N GLN A 96 -1.25 4.27 10.25
CA GLN A 96 -0.74 4.15 11.62
C GLN A 96 0.76 4.48 11.70
N MET A 97 1.55 3.95 10.77
CA MET A 97 2.98 4.26 10.68
C MET A 97 3.22 5.74 10.38
N TYR A 98 2.35 6.36 9.58
CA TYR A 98 2.41 7.80 9.35
C TYR A 98 2.17 8.60 10.64
N ALA A 99 1.14 8.24 11.43
CA ALA A 99 0.88 8.89 12.72
C ALA A 99 2.05 8.70 13.71
N GLN A 100 2.66 7.50 13.74
CA GLN A 100 3.87 7.22 14.55
C GLN A 100 5.04 8.10 14.13
N LEU A 101 5.29 8.24 12.83
CA LEU A 101 6.34 9.11 12.31
C LEU A 101 6.12 10.57 12.72
N LEU A 102 4.92 11.10 12.54
CA LEU A 102 4.60 12.48 12.94
C LEU A 102 4.79 12.72 14.44
N SER A 103 4.49 11.73 15.29
CA SER A 103 4.68 11.84 16.73
C SER A 103 6.14 11.79 17.16
N ASP A 104 7.01 11.18 16.36
CA ASP A 104 8.45 11.06 16.62
C ASP A 104 9.26 12.25 16.08
N LEU A 105 8.73 12.96 15.09
CA LEU A 105 9.38 14.16 14.55
C LEU A 105 9.23 15.36 15.51
N THR A 106 10.28 16.16 15.62
CA THR A 106 10.22 17.44 16.34
C THR A 106 9.34 18.45 15.60
N ALA A 107 8.86 19.49 16.30
CA ALA A 107 8.00 20.52 15.69
C ALA A 107 8.63 21.18 14.46
N ASN A 108 9.93 21.45 14.47
CA ASN A 108 10.65 22.03 13.34
C ASN A 108 10.76 21.06 12.16
N GLU A 109 11.05 19.79 12.44
CA GLU A 109 11.11 18.74 11.41
C GLU A 109 9.74 18.49 10.79
N ASN A 110 8.67 18.47 11.58
CA ASN A 110 7.29 18.37 11.09
C ASN A 110 6.96 19.53 10.15
N SER A 111 7.29 20.76 10.51
CA SER A 111 7.04 21.91 9.66
C SER A 111 7.80 21.82 8.34
N ALA A 112 9.07 21.43 8.37
CA ALA A 112 9.88 21.24 7.18
C ALA A 112 9.36 20.09 6.29
N PHE A 113 8.95 18.98 6.92
CA PHE A 113 8.37 17.83 6.25
C PHE A 113 7.09 18.21 5.50
N LEU A 114 6.13 18.83 6.18
CA LEU A 114 4.86 19.23 5.58
C LEU A 114 5.02 20.35 4.53
N ALA A 115 5.99 21.25 4.69
CA ALA A 115 6.29 22.28 3.70
C ALA A 115 6.80 21.70 2.36
N SER A 116 7.31 20.47 2.35
CA SER A 116 7.78 19.77 1.16
C SER A 116 6.71 18.93 0.46
N ALA A 117 5.44 19.02 0.90
CA ALA A 117 4.33 18.26 0.33
C ALA A 117 4.03 18.66 -1.12
N ASP A 118 3.67 17.66 -1.92
CA ASP A 118 3.20 17.82 -3.29
C ASP A 118 1.87 17.06 -3.46
N ALA A 119 0.78 17.79 -3.30
CA ALA A 119 -0.56 17.21 -3.35
C ALA A 119 -0.93 16.66 -4.74
N GLN A 120 -0.33 17.16 -5.82
CA GLN A 120 -0.62 16.69 -7.18
C GLN A 120 -0.10 15.28 -7.40
N ASN A 121 1.06 14.94 -6.81
CA ASN A 121 1.69 13.63 -6.91
C ASN A 121 1.39 12.72 -5.71
N GLY A 122 0.53 13.15 -4.78
CA GLY A 122 0.19 12.38 -3.58
C GLY A 122 1.32 12.28 -2.57
N ILE A 123 2.33 13.15 -2.65
CA ILE A 123 3.46 13.22 -1.73
C ILE A 123 3.05 14.12 -0.56
N ILE A 124 3.02 13.54 0.65
CA ILE A 124 2.65 14.27 1.87
C ILE A 124 3.84 14.98 2.52
N GLY A 125 5.06 14.67 2.10
CA GLY A 125 6.28 15.31 2.54
C GLY A 125 7.51 14.59 2.03
N LYS A 126 8.69 15.20 2.26
CA LYS A 126 9.98 14.61 1.93
C LYS A 126 10.81 14.46 3.18
N LEU A 127 11.36 13.28 3.40
CA LEU A 127 12.21 12.97 4.55
C LEU A 127 13.39 12.11 4.09
N PHE A 128 14.62 12.52 4.44
CA PHE A 128 15.86 11.79 4.13
C PHE A 128 15.96 11.31 2.67
N SER A 129 15.68 12.19 1.70
CA SER A 129 15.63 11.90 0.25
C SER A 129 14.44 11.03 -0.23
N PHE A 130 13.57 10.57 0.65
CA PHE A 130 12.36 9.85 0.26
C PHE A 130 11.16 10.78 0.08
N ASN A 131 10.43 10.59 -1.01
CA ASN A 131 9.09 11.13 -1.18
C ASN A 131 8.12 10.25 -0.40
N VAL A 132 7.55 10.77 0.68
CA VAL A 132 6.66 10.02 1.57
C VAL A 132 5.24 10.09 1.07
N MET A 133 4.62 8.95 0.95
CA MET A 133 3.22 8.76 0.55
C MET A 133 2.49 7.99 1.66
N MET A 134 1.18 8.16 1.76
CA MET A 134 0.35 7.46 2.73
C MET A 134 -0.79 6.73 2.03
N ARG A 135 -1.11 5.56 2.56
CA ARG A 135 -2.29 4.79 2.19
C ARG A 135 -2.91 4.15 3.43
N SER A 136 -4.20 3.78 3.37
CA SER A 136 -4.86 3.06 4.47
C SER A 136 -4.17 1.72 4.80
N GLN A 137 -3.66 1.04 3.78
CA GLN A 137 -2.95 -0.24 3.88
C GLN A 137 -1.79 -0.22 2.90
N ALA A 138 -0.56 -0.38 3.37
CA ALA A 138 0.63 -0.47 2.51
C ALA A 138 0.93 -1.93 2.16
N THR A 139 1.73 -2.63 2.95
CA THR A 139 2.09 -4.03 2.74
C THR A 139 1.87 -4.85 4.00
N LEU A 140 1.71 -6.15 3.85
CA LEU A 140 1.49 -7.11 4.93
C LEU A 140 2.57 -8.19 4.86
N TYR A 141 3.08 -8.60 6.03
CA TYR A 141 4.12 -9.61 6.17
C TYR A 141 3.71 -10.67 7.20
N THR A 142 4.21 -11.88 7.01
CA THR A 142 4.13 -12.95 8.01
C THR A 142 5.18 -12.75 9.11
N ALA A 143 5.09 -13.52 10.18
CA ALA A 143 6.11 -13.54 11.25
C ALA A 143 7.53 -13.84 10.72
N ASP A 144 7.64 -14.66 9.68
CA ASP A 144 8.90 -15.01 9.01
C ASP A 144 9.39 -13.95 8.02
N LYS A 145 8.77 -12.76 8.04
CA LYS A 145 9.10 -11.64 7.14
C LYS A 145 8.94 -11.98 5.65
N ALA A 146 8.03 -12.87 5.33
CA ALA A 146 7.61 -13.13 3.96
C ALA A 146 6.42 -12.22 3.59
N PRO A 147 6.39 -11.62 2.38
CA PRO A 147 5.27 -10.79 1.97
C PRO A 147 3.99 -11.62 1.88
N LYS A 148 2.87 -11.03 2.32
CA LYS A 148 1.55 -11.63 2.35
C LYS A 148 0.55 -10.77 1.59
N ARG A 149 -0.37 -11.39 0.85
CA ARG A 149 -1.41 -10.65 0.13
C ARG A 149 -2.48 -10.14 1.09
N TRP A 150 -2.95 -8.93 0.83
CA TRP A 150 -4.15 -8.43 1.49
C TRP A 150 -5.38 -9.25 1.05
N GLY A 151 -6.15 -9.71 2.04
CA GLY A 151 -7.32 -10.57 1.80
C GLY A 151 -7.06 -12.06 2.06
N GLU A 152 -5.83 -12.47 2.29
CA GLU A 152 -5.53 -13.78 2.85
C GLU A 152 -5.96 -13.86 4.32
N SER A 153 -6.19 -15.07 4.82
CA SER A 153 -6.61 -15.28 6.22
C SER A 153 -5.63 -14.63 7.18
N GLY A 154 -6.12 -13.72 8.03
CA GLY A 154 -5.33 -13.02 9.03
C GLY A 154 -4.77 -13.99 10.08
N ALA A 155 -3.53 -13.77 10.50
CA ALA A 155 -2.90 -14.48 11.60
C ALA A 155 -2.58 -13.54 12.75
N ALA A 156 -2.58 -14.05 13.98
CA ALA A 156 -2.24 -13.27 15.17
C ALA A 156 -0.82 -12.66 15.11
N THR A 157 0.04 -13.28 14.33
CA THR A 157 1.45 -12.88 14.15
C THR A 157 1.70 -12.00 12.92
N ASP A 158 0.68 -11.63 12.15
CA ASP A 158 0.84 -10.79 10.98
C ASP A 158 1.41 -9.41 11.33
N LEU A 159 2.23 -8.88 10.43
CA LEU A 159 3.00 -7.67 10.61
C LEU A 159 2.64 -6.64 9.55
N ALA A 160 2.35 -5.41 9.97
CA ALA A 160 2.25 -4.29 9.04
C ALA A 160 3.65 -3.86 8.60
N ALA A 161 3.75 -3.36 7.38
CA ALA A 161 5.00 -2.87 6.86
C ALA A 161 4.83 -1.66 5.94
N ALA A 162 5.82 -0.77 5.98
CA ALA A 162 6.01 0.25 4.97
C ALA A 162 6.87 -0.28 3.84
N LEU A 163 6.66 0.22 2.63
CA LEU A 163 7.42 -0.17 1.44
C LEU A 163 8.20 1.04 0.91
N ALA A 164 9.50 0.84 0.72
CA ALA A 164 10.37 1.81 0.07
C ALA A 164 10.90 1.27 -1.25
N TRP A 165 10.88 2.11 -2.28
CA TRP A 165 11.42 1.74 -3.59
C TRP A 165 12.01 2.94 -4.32
N HIS A 166 12.86 2.64 -5.28
CA HIS A 166 13.31 3.59 -6.29
C HIS A 166 12.53 3.37 -7.59
N ASP A 167 12.16 4.42 -8.30
CA ASP A 167 11.32 4.37 -9.50
C ASP A 167 11.83 3.44 -10.59
N GLN A 168 13.17 3.37 -10.77
CA GLN A 168 13.82 2.50 -11.76
C GLN A 168 14.07 1.07 -11.25
N SER A 169 13.74 0.76 -9.99
CA SER A 169 13.93 -0.58 -9.42
C SER A 169 12.69 -1.46 -9.52
N VAL A 170 11.55 -0.87 -9.86
CA VAL A 170 10.27 -1.58 -9.98
C VAL A 170 9.63 -1.31 -11.32
N CYS A 171 8.86 -2.27 -11.81
CA CYS A 171 8.04 -2.09 -13.01
C CYS A 171 6.58 -2.44 -12.72
N ARG A 172 5.71 -1.86 -13.53
CA ARG A 172 4.30 -2.19 -13.57
C ARG A 172 3.83 -2.26 -15.02
N ALA A 173 2.99 -3.21 -15.31
CA ALA A 173 2.28 -3.31 -16.57
C ALA A 173 0.78 -3.36 -16.28
N LEU A 174 0.04 -2.48 -16.92
CA LEU A 174 -1.42 -2.44 -16.86
C LEU A 174 -1.92 -2.64 -18.27
N GLY A 175 -2.65 -3.73 -18.49
CA GLY A 175 -3.30 -4.01 -19.76
C GLY A 175 -4.60 -3.23 -19.92
N GLU A 176 -5.27 -3.47 -21.03
CA GLU A 176 -6.57 -2.87 -21.32
C GLU A 176 -7.62 -3.30 -20.28
N VAL A 177 -8.40 -2.35 -19.82
CA VAL A 177 -9.59 -2.61 -19.00
C VAL A 177 -10.75 -2.90 -19.93
N LYS A 178 -11.29 -4.12 -19.87
CA LYS A 178 -12.47 -4.53 -20.65
C LYS A 178 -13.69 -4.53 -19.74
N ALA A 179 -14.73 -3.85 -20.18
CA ALA A 179 -16.05 -3.88 -19.55
C ALA A 179 -16.98 -4.75 -20.40
N PHE A 180 -17.72 -5.62 -19.75
CA PHE A 180 -18.75 -6.46 -20.35
C PHE A 180 -20.09 -6.10 -19.72
N GLU A 181 -21.11 -5.98 -20.53
CA GLU A 181 -22.45 -5.65 -20.12
C GLU A 181 -23.43 -6.66 -20.73
N GLN A 182 -24.32 -7.19 -19.91
CA GLN A 182 -25.45 -7.98 -20.34
C GLN A 182 -26.73 -7.38 -19.75
N GLU A 183 -27.51 -6.74 -20.59
CA GLU A 183 -28.79 -6.16 -20.19
C GLU A 183 -29.88 -7.25 -20.13
N LYS A 184 -30.79 -7.09 -19.17
CA LYS A 184 -31.97 -7.95 -19.00
C LYS A 184 -31.63 -9.46 -18.94
N ALA A 185 -30.57 -9.80 -18.20
CA ALA A 185 -30.21 -11.20 -18.01
C ALA A 185 -31.34 -11.97 -17.31
N PRO A 186 -31.96 -13.00 -17.96
CA PRO A 186 -33.13 -13.70 -17.41
C PRO A 186 -32.81 -14.47 -16.12
N ASP A 187 -31.56 -14.93 -15.97
CA ASP A 187 -31.11 -15.67 -14.79
C ASP A 187 -31.02 -14.79 -13.53
N TYR A 188 -30.93 -13.46 -13.69
CA TYR A 188 -30.74 -12.51 -12.61
C TYR A 188 -31.82 -11.44 -12.50
N TYR A 189 -32.82 -11.46 -13.41
CA TYR A 189 -33.88 -10.45 -13.49
C TYR A 189 -33.34 -9.01 -13.46
N GLY A 190 -32.26 -8.74 -14.18
CA GLY A 190 -31.59 -7.44 -14.18
C GLY A 190 -30.37 -7.39 -15.08
N ASP A 191 -29.59 -6.29 -14.95
CA ASP A 191 -28.38 -6.10 -15.72
C ASP A 191 -27.16 -6.63 -14.97
N VAL A 192 -26.25 -7.29 -15.71
CA VAL A 192 -24.99 -7.81 -15.20
C VAL A 192 -23.83 -7.05 -15.82
N TYR A 193 -22.93 -6.52 -14.98
CA TYR A 193 -21.69 -5.85 -15.38
C TYR A 193 -20.51 -6.66 -14.90
N SER A 194 -19.50 -6.81 -15.75
CA SER A 194 -18.24 -7.46 -15.42
C SER A 194 -17.07 -6.68 -15.97
N PHE A 195 -15.99 -6.59 -15.19
CA PHE A 195 -14.76 -5.93 -15.59
C PHE A 195 -13.61 -6.92 -15.59
N LEU A 196 -12.80 -6.87 -16.64
CA LEU A 196 -11.55 -7.63 -16.76
C LEU A 196 -10.38 -6.67 -16.84
N VAL A 197 -9.43 -6.82 -15.91
CA VAL A 197 -8.15 -6.11 -15.93
C VAL A 197 -7.02 -7.12 -15.90
N ARG A 198 -6.01 -6.88 -16.72
CA ARG A 198 -4.74 -7.60 -16.63
C ARG A 198 -3.70 -6.64 -16.08
N ALA A 199 -3.16 -6.95 -14.92
CA ALA A 199 -2.15 -6.14 -14.26
C ALA A 199 -1.01 -7.05 -13.79
N GLY A 200 0.21 -6.53 -13.76
CA GLY A 200 1.36 -7.25 -13.23
C GLY A 200 2.47 -6.27 -12.86
N GLY A 201 3.17 -6.57 -11.78
CA GLY A 201 4.32 -5.83 -11.32
C GLY A 201 5.46 -6.75 -10.98
N SER A 202 6.68 -6.23 -10.96
CA SER A 202 7.87 -6.98 -10.54
C SER A 202 8.95 -6.01 -10.08
N ILE A 203 9.85 -6.51 -9.25
CA ILE A 203 11.15 -5.88 -9.01
C ILE A 203 12.01 -6.16 -10.24
N MET A 204 12.62 -5.12 -10.80
CA MET A 204 13.36 -5.24 -12.08
C MET A 204 14.74 -5.84 -11.90
N ARG A 205 15.38 -5.60 -10.77
CA ARG A 205 16.76 -6.03 -10.50
C ARG A 205 16.76 -7.39 -9.81
N GLY A 206 17.58 -8.31 -10.29
CA GLY A 206 17.72 -9.65 -9.72
C GLY A 206 18.32 -9.69 -8.31
N ASP A 207 19.03 -8.63 -7.90
CA ASP A 207 19.57 -8.42 -6.55
C ASP A 207 18.58 -7.69 -5.62
N ASN A 208 17.39 -7.36 -6.11
CA ASN A 208 16.35 -6.58 -5.42
C ASN A 208 16.85 -5.21 -4.87
N ALA A 209 17.97 -4.68 -5.37
CA ALA A 209 18.49 -3.40 -4.93
C ALA A 209 17.53 -2.25 -5.26
N GLY A 210 17.42 -1.29 -4.33
CA GLY A 210 16.51 -0.17 -4.45
C GLY A 210 15.05 -0.49 -4.07
N VAL A 211 14.81 -1.64 -3.43
CA VAL A 211 13.52 -1.98 -2.80
C VAL A 211 13.76 -2.55 -1.41
N MET A 212 13.08 -2.03 -0.40
CA MET A 212 13.14 -2.51 0.99
C MET A 212 11.80 -2.33 1.69
N ALA A 213 11.56 -3.14 2.71
CA ALA A 213 10.38 -3.01 3.59
C ALA A 213 10.82 -2.68 5.02
N LEU A 214 10.06 -1.78 5.68
CA LEU A 214 10.16 -1.53 7.12
C LEU A 214 9.02 -2.27 7.81
N VAL A 215 9.33 -3.28 8.62
CA VAL A 215 8.35 -4.19 9.20
C VAL A 215 8.28 -4.04 10.71
N GLY A 216 7.08 -3.87 11.25
CA GLY A 216 6.80 -3.79 12.67
C GLY A 216 6.87 -5.15 13.34
N THR A 217 8.01 -5.53 13.92
CA THR A 217 8.19 -6.82 14.59
C THR A 217 7.54 -6.88 15.97
N ALA A 218 7.27 -8.09 16.45
CA ALA A 218 6.73 -8.29 17.80
C ALA A 218 7.69 -7.75 18.87
N THR A 219 7.13 -7.15 19.91
CA THR A 219 7.87 -6.87 21.15
C THR A 219 7.83 -8.09 22.04
N GLU A 220 8.98 -8.44 22.61
CA GLU A 220 9.05 -9.44 23.68
C GLU A 220 8.25 -9.02 24.91
#